data_6ffae23eab40238069315e1f391866ef
#
_entry.id   6ffae23eab40238069315e1f391866ef
#
_cell.length_a   1.000
_cell.length_b   1.000
_cell.length_c   1.000
_cell.angle_alpha   90.00
_cell.angle_beta   90.00
_cell.angle_gamma   90.00
#
_symmetry.space_group_name_H-M   'P 1'
#
loop_
_entity.id
_entity.type
_entity.pdbx_description
1 polymer ?
#
loop_
_entity_poly.entity_id
_entity_poly.type
_entity_poly.pdbx_seq_one_letter_code
_entity_poly.pdbx_strand_id
1 'polypeptide(L)'
;MNSYLISSSKKSSGKTILSIGICSAIHSFKKVVAPFKKGPDYIDPLWLSKASSKNCYNLDFYNMTNSEIKNLYSRNILNADVSIVEGNKGLFDGISADGSDSNAALSKLLKLEVIL
;
A
#
# COMPACT_ATOMS: atom_id res chain seq x y z
N MET A 1 11.72 10.51 -3.57
CA MET A 1 10.37 10.31 -2.99
C MET A 1 10.44 9.24 -1.91
N ASN A 2 9.72 9.44 -0.83
CA ASN A 2 9.63 8.47 0.25
C ASN A 2 8.47 7.51 0.00
N SER A 3 8.73 6.22 0.16
CA SER A 3 7.77 5.16 -0.13
C SER A 3 7.70 4.18 1.03
N TYR A 4 6.52 3.98 1.57
CA TYR A 4 6.34 3.18 2.78
C TYR A 4 5.25 2.12 2.60
N LEU A 5 5.49 0.96 3.18
CA LEU A 5 4.49 -0.09 3.34
C LEU A 5 4.08 -0.14 4.82
N ILE A 6 2.79 0.00 5.09
CA ILE A 6 2.26 -0.13 6.44
C ILE A 6 1.80 -1.57 6.63
N SER A 7 2.43 -2.25 7.55
CA SER A 7 2.17 -3.64 7.85
C SER A 7 2.04 -3.85 9.35
N SER A 8 1.93 -5.09 9.77
CA SER A 8 1.87 -5.45 11.18
C SER A 8 2.39 -6.85 11.38
N SER A 9 2.54 -7.27 12.64
CA SER A 9 2.93 -8.63 12.96
C SER A 9 1.75 -9.61 12.74
N LYS A 10 0.52 -9.11 12.72
CA LYS A 10 -0.68 -9.94 12.57
C LYS A 10 -1.82 -9.15 11.93
N LYS A 11 -2.86 -9.87 11.51
CA LYS A 11 -4.08 -9.32 10.95
C LYS A 11 -4.85 -8.47 11.99
N SER A 12 -5.59 -7.48 11.50
CA SER A 12 -6.52 -6.65 12.32
C SER A 12 -5.85 -5.89 13.45
N SER A 13 -4.73 -5.23 13.14
CA SER A 13 -3.95 -4.47 14.12
C SER A 13 -4.07 -2.94 13.95
N GLY A 14 -5.11 -2.44 13.26
CA GLY A 14 -5.35 -1.01 13.09
C GLY A 14 -4.65 -0.38 11.89
N LYS A 15 -4.16 -1.17 10.94
CA LYS A 15 -3.44 -0.65 9.76
C LYS A 15 -4.27 0.35 8.95
N THR A 16 -5.54 0.07 8.76
CA THR A 16 -6.41 0.91 7.91
C THR A 16 -6.61 2.28 8.54
N ILE A 17 -6.87 2.34 9.85
CA ILE A 17 -7.05 3.61 10.56
C ILE A 17 -5.74 4.41 10.51
N LEU A 18 -4.61 3.76 10.73
CA LEU A 18 -3.32 4.40 10.66
C LEU A 18 -3.02 4.93 9.25
N SER A 19 -3.29 4.14 8.23
CA SER A 19 -3.05 4.53 6.84
C SER A 19 -3.92 5.71 6.43
N ILE A 20 -5.20 5.70 6.80
CA ILE A 20 -6.11 6.82 6.55
C ILE A 20 -5.60 8.08 7.25
N GLY A 21 -5.21 7.96 8.51
CA GLY A 21 -4.68 9.08 9.29
C GLY A 21 -3.42 9.68 8.68
N ILE A 22 -2.49 8.83 8.24
CA ILE A 22 -1.25 9.29 7.59
C ILE A 22 -1.55 9.99 6.27
N CYS A 23 -2.39 9.41 5.43
CA CYS A 23 -2.76 10.02 4.15
C CYS A 23 -3.45 11.38 4.36
N SER A 24 -4.36 11.44 5.32
CA SER A 24 -5.05 12.68 5.67
C SER A 24 -4.09 13.76 6.17
N ALA A 25 -3.16 13.39 7.03
CA ALA A 25 -2.17 14.31 7.56
C ALA A 25 -1.25 14.85 6.45
N ILE A 26 -0.74 13.98 5.58
CA ILE A 26 0.11 14.39 4.47
C ILE A 26 -0.65 15.34 3.54
N HIS A 27 -1.89 15.02 3.23
CA HIS A 27 -2.72 15.86 2.39
C HIS A 27 -2.97 17.23 3.04
N SER A 28 -3.17 17.28 4.35
CA SER A 28 -3.39 18.54 5.07
C SER A 28 -2.17 19.44 5.05
N PHE A 29 -0.96 18.89 4.91
CA PHE A 29 0.27 19.66 4.73
C PHE A 29 0.50 20.07 3.26
N LYS A 30 -0.49 19.90 2.41
CA LYS A 30 -0.45 20.22 0.98
C LYS A 30 0.63 19.46 0.22
N LYS A 31 0.92 18.24 0.67
CA LYS A 31 1.78 17.30 -0.04
C LYS A 31 0.93 16.29 -0.78
N VAL A 32 1.45 15.78 -1.89
CA VAL A 32 0.75 14.79 -2.70
C VAL A 32 1.14 13.40 -2.21
N VAL A 33 0.14 12.64 -1.73
CA VAL A 33 0.33 11.27 -1.32
C VAL A 33 -0.37 10.35 -2.32
N ALA A 34 0.34 9.32 -2.78
CA ALA A 34 -0.21 8.29 -3.65
C ALA A 34 -0.53 7.06 -2.81
N PRO A 35 -1.81 6.72 -2.61
CA PRO A 35 -2.20 5.58 -1.79
C PRO A 35 -2.35 4.31 -2.62
N PHE A 36 -2.01 3.19 -2.00
CA PHE A 36 -2.21 1.85 -2.58
C PHE A 36 -2.64 0.89 -1.49
N LYS A 37 -3.41 -0.12 -1.87
CA LYS A 37 -3.81 -1.20 -0.98
C LYS A 37 -3.36 -2.52 -1.56
N LYS A 38 -2.67 -3.34 -0.78
CA LYS A 38 -2.30 -4.68 -1.20
C LYS A 38 -3.53 -5.59 -1.20
N GLY A 39 -3.69 -6.33 -2.28
CA GLY A 39 -4.76 -7.33 -2.43
C GLY A 39 -6.04 -6.79 -3.02
N PRO A 40 -7.01 -7.70 -3.24
CA PRO A 40 -8.32 -7.33 -3.78
C PRO A 40 -9.21 -6.81 -2.66
N ASP A 41 -9.19 -5.51 -2.42
CA ASP A 41 -10.01 -4.87 -1.39
C ASP A 41 -10.80 -3.73 -2.05
N TYR A 42 -12.09 -3.61 -1.74
CA TYR A 42 -12.96 -2.60 -2.33
C TYR A 42 -13.45 -1.57 -1.31
N ILE A 43 -13.18 -1.76 -0.04
CA ILE A 43 -13.62 -0.88 1.03
C ILE A 43 -12.51 0.07 1.45
N ASP A 44 -11.35 -0.46 1.83
CA ASP A 44 -10.22 0.34 2.27
C ASP A 44 -9.74 1.33 1.21
N PRO A 45 -9.68 0.96 -0.09
CA PRO A 45 -9.29 1.92 -1.12
C PRO A 45 -10.22 3.13 -1.22
N LEU A 46 -11.51 2.99 -0.91
CA LEU A 46 -12.44 4.12 -0.90
C LEU A 46 -12.07 5.14 0.17
N TRP A 47 -11.75 4.67 1.38
CA TRP A 47 -11.33 5.53 2.47
C TRP A 47 -9.97 6.18 2.21
N LEU A 48 -9.03 5.42 1.66
CA LEU A 48 -7.71 5.93 1.32
C LEU A 48 -7.77 6.95 0.19
N SER A 49 -8.63 6.71 -0.80
CA SER A 49 -8.85 7.68 -1.88
C SER A 49 -9.40 8.99 -1.34
N LYS A 50 -10.36 8.90 -0.43
CA LYS A 50 -10.97 10.08 0.18
C LYS A 50 -9.95 10.86 1.02
N ALA A 51 -9.16 10.17 1.82
CA ALA A 51 -8.18 10.79 2.71
C ALA A 51 -7.05 11.47 1.92
N SER A 52 -6.63 10.91 0.81
CA SER A 52 -5.52 11.41 0.00
C SER A 52 -5.94 12.37 -1.11
N SER A 53 -7.22 12.41 -1.46
CA SER A 53 -7.76 13.07 -2.66
C SER A 53 -7.14 12.54 -3.96
N LYS A 54 -6.67 11.30 -3.94
CA LYS A 54 -6.11 10.57 -5.09
C LYS A 54 -6.73 9.19 -5.15
N ASN A 55 -6.83 8.63 -6.35
CA ASN A 55 -7.30 7.26 -6.48
C ASN A 55 -6.34 6.29 -5.79
N CYS A 56 -6.89 5.40 -4.98
CA CYS A 56 -6.14 4.31 -4.37
C CYS A 56 -6.29 3.06 -5.23
N TYR A 57 -5.19 2.47 -5.63
CA TYR A 57 -5.19 1.29 -6.48
C TYR A 57 -4.79 0.05 -5.69
N ASN A 58 -5.36 -1.08 -6.08
CA ASN A 58 -5.01 -2.38 -5.51
C ASN A 58 -3.75 -2.92 -6.18
N LEU A 59 -2.82 -3.40 -5.36
CA LEU A 59 -1.63 -4.12 -5.81
C LEU A 59 -1.83 -5.58 -5.41
N ASP A 60 -2.20 -6.41 -6.37
CA ASP A 60 -2.71 -7.74 -6.08
C ASP A 60 -1.90 -8.81 -6.79
N PHE A 61 -1.09 -9.55 -6.03
CA PHE A 61 -0.30 -10.66 -6.55
C PHE A 61 -1.15 -11.79 -7.14
N TYR A 62 -2.40 -11.89 -6.72
CA TYR A 62 -3.28 -12.95 -7.19
C TYR A 62 -3.76 -12.69 -8.62
N ASN A 63 -4.08 -11.45 -8.94
CA ASN A 63 -4.64 -11.06 -10.24
C ASN A 63 -3.65 -10.35 -11.16
N MET A 64 -2.47 -10.02 -10.66
CA MET A 64 -1.49 -9.23 -11.39
C MET A 64 -0.11 -9.89 -11.34
N THR A 65 0.61 -9.81 -12.44
CA THR A 65 2.03 -10.21 -12.46
C THR A 65 2.88 -9.17 -11.73
N ASN A 66 4.10 -9.54 -11.37
CA ASN A 66 5.04 -8.59 -10.77
C ASN A 66 5.27 -7.37 -11.67
N SER A 67 5.37 -7.58 -12.99
CA SER A 67 5.52 -6.49 -13.95
C SER A 67 4.32 -5.55 -13.94
N GLU A 68 3.11 -6.10 -13.89
CA GLU A 68 1.88 -5.30 -13.83
C GLU A 68 1.81 -4.47 -12.56
N ILE A 69 2.17 -5.07 -11.42
CA ILE A 69 2.22 -4.35 -10.13
C ILE A 69 3.22 -3.21 -10.20
N LYS A 70 4.43 -3.47 -10.70
CA LYS A 70 5.47 -2.44 -10.83
C LYS A 70 5.03 -1.31 -11.75
N ASN A 71 4.39 -1.64 -12.87
CA ASN A 71 3.93 -0.64 -13.83
C ASN A 71 2.81 0.21 -13.25
N LEU A 72 1.83 -0.40 -12.59
CA LEU A 72 0.73 0.32 -11.96
C LEU A 72 1.27 1.26 -10.87
N TYR A 73 2.15 0.76 -10.03
CA TYR A 73 2.77 1.55 -8.98
C TYR A 73 3.57 2.73 -9.56
N SER A 74 4.46 2.46 -10.50
CA SER A 74 5.34 3.48 -11.08
C SER A 74 4.56 4.60 -11.76
N ARG A 75 3.47 4.27 -12.47
CA ARG A 75 2.65 5.27 -13.14
C ARG A 75 1.93 6.18 -12.13
N ASN A 76 1.51 5.64 -11.01
CA ASN A 76 0.67 6.37 -10.07
C ASN A 76 1.45 7.10 -8.98
N ILE A 77 2.78 6.96 -8.95
CA ILE A 77 3.63 7.73 -8.05
C ILE A 77 4.29 8.93 -8.75
N LEU A 78 4.07 9.09 -10.05
CA LEU A 78 4.57 10.28 -10.76
C LEU A 78 3.96 11.53 -10.13
N ASN A 79 4.77 12.51 -9.84
CA ASN A 79 4.36 13.77 -9.20
C ASN A 79 3.86 13.62 -7.75
N ALA A 80 4.05 12.46 -7.11
CA ALA A 80 3.74 12.29 -5.70
C ALA A 80 4.94 12.64 -4.84
N ASP A 81 4.69 13.20 -3.67
CA ASP A 81 5.74 13.47 -2.67
C ASP A 81 6.02 12.23 -1.83
N VAL A 82 4.99 11.44 -1.56
CA VAL A 82 5.05 10.25 -0.73
C VAL A 82 4.14 9.18 -1.32
N SER A 83 4.52 7.93 -1.25
CA SER A 83 3.61 6.81 -1.51
C SER A 83 3.37 6.00 -0.25
N ILE A 84 2.13 5.63 -0.01
CA ILE A 84 1.71 4.80 1.12
C ILE A 84 1.03 3.56 0.58
N VAL A 85 1.59 2.41 0.89
CA VAL A 85 1.00 1.12 0.53
C VAL A 85 0.53 0.46 1.83
N GLU A 86 -0.77 0.26 1.95
CA GLU A 86 -1.31 -0.47 3.09
C GLU A 86 -1.26 -1.96 2.79
N GLY A 87 -0.56 -2.71 3.63
CA GLY A 87 -0.52 -4.16 3.54
C GLY A 87 -1.80 -4.79 4.05
N ASN A 88 -1.90 -6.09 3.84
CA ASN A 88 -2.97 -6.90 4.42
C ASN A 88 -2.33 -7.97 5.31
N LYS A 89 -3.08 -8.55 6.24
CA LYS A 89 -2.60 -9.60 7.15
C LYS A 89 -1.27 -9.20 7.84
N GLY A 90 -0.48 -10.15 8.30
CA GLY A 90 0.84 -9.91 8.84
C GLY A 90 1.92 -9.75 7.77
N LEU A 91 3.11 -9.30 8.17
CA LEU A 91 4.20 -8.98 7.23
C LEU A 91 4.59 -10.16 6.34
N PHE A 92 4.63 -11.36 6.90
CA PHE A 92 5.06 -12.56 6.17
C PHE A 92 3.90 -13.46 5.76
N ASP A 93 2.66 -13.06 6.06
CA ASP A 93 1.48 -13.86 5.72
C ASP A 93 1.13 -13.73 4.25
N GLY A 94 0.65 -14.82 3.68
CA GLY A 94 0.19 -14.86 2.30
C GLY A 94 -0.47 -16.22 2.04
N ILE A 95 -0.92 -16.42 0.80
CA ILE A 95 -1.51 -17.67 0.37
C ILE A 95 -0.40 -18.68 0.01
N SER A 96 0.67 -18.21 -0.60
CA SER A 96 1.79 -19.04 -1.02
C SER A 96 2.68 -19.42 0.16
N ALA A 97 3.09 -20.69 0.22
CA ALA A 97 3.93 -21.19 1.30
C ALA A 97 5.34 -20.57 1.30
N ASP A 98 5.83 -20.15 0.13
CA ASP A 98 7.16 -19.54 -0.02
C ASP A 98 7.18 -18.04 0.28
N GLY A 99 6.04 -17.45 0.63
CA GLY A 99 5.95 -16.02 0.93
C GLY A 99 6.02 -15.10 -0.28
N SER A 100 5.90 -15.64 -1.50
CA SER A 100 6.03 -14.84 -2.73
C SER A 100 4.93 -13.79 -2.90
N ASP A 101 3.83 -13.93 -2.19
CA ASP A 101 2.68 -13.00 -2.22
C ASP A 101 2.50 -12.25 -0.89
N SER A 102 3.51 -12.24 -0.03
CA SER A 102 3.45 -11.57 1.27
C SER A 102 3.67 -10.05 1.16
N ASN A 103 3.34 -9.34 2.25
CA ASN A 103 3.67 -7.92 2.37
C ASN A 103 5.19 -7.70 2.26
N ALA A 104 5.97 -8.59 2.85
CA ALA A 104 7.43 -8.53 2.76
C ALA A 104 7.90 -8.64 1.31
N ALA A 105 7.30 -9.54 0.53
CA ALA A 105 7.60 -9.69 -0.90
C ALA A 105 7.26 -8.42 -1.66
N LEU A 106 6.12 -7.79 -1.36
CA LEU A 106 5.70 -6.55 -2.01
C LEU A 106 6.67 -5.41 -1.68
N SER A 107 7.09 -5.29 -0.43
CA SER A 107 8.04 -4.26 -0.03
C SER A 107 9.38 -4.41 -0.76
N LYS A 108 9.82 -5.63 -0.98
CA LYS A 108 11.04 -5.92 -1.73
C LYS A 108 10.87 -5.60 -3.20
N LEU A 109 9.74 -5.98 -3.79
CA LEU A 109 9.45 -5.73 -5.21
C LEU A 109 9.45 -4.25 -5.55
N LEU A 110 8.85 -3.43 -4.70
CA LEU A 110 8.66 -2.00 -4.93
C LEU A 110 9.68 -1.13 -4.17
N LYS A 111 10.58 -1.73 -3.42
CA LYS A 111 11.60 -1.03 -2.61
C LYS A 111 10.96 -0.07 -1.61
N LEU A 112 10.03 -0.58 -0.83
CA LEU A 112 9.31 0.18 0.18
C LEU A 112 9.97 0.00 1.56
N GLU A 113 9.98 1.07 2.34
CA GLU A 113 10.32 0.96 3.77
C GLU A 113 9.10 0.44 4.52
N VAL A 114 9.30 -0.49 5.44
CA VAL A 114 8.22 -1.12 6.19
C VAL A 114 8.01 -0.42 7.52
N ILE A 115 6.74 -0.06 7.79
CA ILE A 115 6.31 0.47 9.08
C ILE A 115 5.41 -0.60 9.72
N LEU A 116 5.76 -1.04 10.92
CA LEU A 116 4.98 -2.02 11.68
C LEU A 116 4.15 -1.37 12.76
#